data_e9a95fc636dd7565e4fc703c03034a3c
#
_entry.id   e9a95fc636dd7565e4fc703c03034a3c
#
_cell.length_a   1.000
_cell.length_b   1.000
_cell.length_c   1.000
_cell.angle_alpha   90.00
_cell.angle_beta   90.00
_cell.angle_gamma   90.00
#
_symmetry.space_group_name_H-M   'P 1'
#
loop_
_entity.id
_entity.type
_entity.pdbx_description
1 polymer ?
#
loop_
_entity_poly.entity_id
_entity_poly.type
_entity_poly.pdbx_seq_one_letter_code
_entity_poly.pdbx_strand_id
1 'polypeptide(L)'
;VTEARNPITGERVIVAPQREERPNVYEGAPCPFCPGAENETPPEICRDGDPWRIRVFPNRYPPTEHAEIIVESALHDDAFDALAPDHAQRVVEIYFERYRVLATNAYVCIFKNDGRMAGASIPHLHSQLVGLPFVPPRIVAEGEAFARAASCPLCDVRMHPLIRETEHYRWIAPHGARFAYQQWIVPKAHEHQPAEPRELASLLQSSVAAMRKISSAFNWTFINFPREPRGHWYVELIPRTVVIAGFEIGTGTFVNTAAPDTIAGLF
;
A
#
# COMPACT_ATOMS: atom_id res chain seq x y z
N VAL A 1 17.02 15.24 4.24
CA VAL A 1 16.69 13.88 4.76
C VAL A 1 18.00 13.20 5.10
N THR A 2 18.13 12.65 6.30
CA THR A 2 19.31 11.90 6.76
C THR A 2 18.88 10.53 7.30
N GLU A 3 19.74 9.52 7.15
CA GLU A 3 19.55 8.22 7.78
C GLU A 3 20.28 8.21 9.13
N ALA A 4 19.59 7.75 10.17
CA ALA A 4 20.16 7.47 11.48
C ALA A 4 19.96 5.99 11.82
N ARG A 5 20.76 5.47 12.73
CA ARG A 5 20.59 4.12 13.28
C ARG A 5 20.45 4.20 14.80
N ASN A 6 19.45 3.50 15.29
CA ASN A 6 19.33 3.33 16.74
C ASN A 6 20.56 2.55 17.24
N PRO A 7 21.31 3.08 18.22
CA PRO A 7 22.57 2.46 18.66
C PRO A 7 22.37 1.13 19.42
N ILE A 8 21.15 0.86 19.90
CA ILE A 8 20.82 -0.35 20.67
C ILE A 8 20.21 -1.41 19.75
N THR A 9 19.19 -1.03 18.97
CA THR A 9 18.42 -1.98 18.13
C THR A 9 18.98 -2.14 16.72
N GLY A 10 19.81 -1.19 16.26
CA GLY A 10 20.28 -1.14 14.88
C GLY A 10 19.23 -0.68 13.87
N GLU A 11 18.02 -0.36 14.34
CA GLU A 11 16.91 0.09 13.49
C GLU A 11 17.28 1.33 12.69
N ARG A 12 16.85 1.35 11.44
CA ARG A 12 17.00 2.51 10.57
C ARG A 12 15.89 3.51 10.83
N VAL A 13 16.28 4.77 10.98
CA VAL A 13 15.37 5.91 11.13
C VAL A 13 15.67 6.92 10.03
N ILE A 14 14.67 7.28 9.27
CA ILE A 14 14.74 8.37 8.30
C ILE A 14 14.35 9.66 9.02
N VAL A 15 15.31 10.57 9.16
CA VAL A 15 15.10 11.87 9.79
C VAL A 15 14.78 12.88 8.69
N ALA A 16 13.54 13.35 8.64
CA ALA A 16 13.02 14.24 7.60
C ALA A 16 12.17 15.38 8.21
N PRO A 17 12.79 16.40 8.88
CA PRO A 17 12.07 17.46 9.60
C PRO A 17 11.11 18.25 8.71
N GLN A 18 11.44 18.46 7.43
CA GLN A 18 10.58 19.16 6.47
C GLN A 18 9.17 18.53 6.30
N ARG A 19 8.98 17.29 6.78
CA ARG A 19 7.67 16.64 6.73
C ARG A 19 6.67 17.19 7.75
N GLU A 20 7.11 17.97 8.72
CA GLU A 20 6.24 18.71 9.65
C GLU A 20 5.45 19.81 8.92
N GLU A 21 6.00 20.34 7.81
CA GLU A 21 5.38 21.39 6.99
C GLU A 21 4.28 20.86 6.04
N ARG A 22 3.99 19.56 6.05
CA ARG A 22 2.97 18.98 5.16
C ARG A 22 1.59 19.56 5.47
N PRO A 23 0.82 19.96 4.43
CA PRO A 23 -0.54 20.44 4.62
C PRO A 23 -1.40 19.34 5.25
N ASN A 24 -2.22 19.72 6.21
CA ASN A 24 -3.24 18.86 6.79
C ASN A 24 -4.62 19.37 6.39
N VAL A 25 -5.18 18.78 5.33
CA VAL A 25 -6.49 19.19 4.78
C VAL A 25 -7.63 18.88 5.76
N TYR A 26 -7.47 17.87 6.61
CA TYR A 26 -8.44 17.59 7.68
C TYR A 26 -8.51 18.70 8.74
N GLU A 27 -7.54 19.61 8.78
CA GLU A 27 -7.48 20.77 9.68
C GLU A 27 -7.83 22.09 8.97
N GLY A 28 -8.45 22.00 7.77
CA GLY A 28 -8.98 23.14 7.03
C GLY A 28 -8.00 23.75 6.01
N ALA A 29 -6.85 23.15 5.75
CA ALA A 29 -5.98 23.58 4.66
C ALA A 29 -6.65 23.30 3.30
N PRO A 30 -6.47 24.17 2.28
CA PRO A 30 -6.93 23.88 0.93
C PRO A 30 -6.29 22.60 0.38
N CYS A 31 -7.06 21.83 -0.40
CA CYS A 31 -6.56 20.62 -1.00
C CYS A 31 -5.66 20.90 -2.21
N PRO A 32 -4.37 20.57 -2.17
CA PRO A 32 -3.44 20.83 -3.28
C PRO A 32 -3.61 19.86 -4.45
N PHE A 33 -4.48 18.84 -4.31
CA PHE A 33 -4.68 17.82 -5.35
C PHE A 33 -5.91 18.06 -6.21
N CYS A 34 -6.76 19.03 -5.85
CA CYS A 34 -7.93 19.38 -6.63
C CYS A 34 -7.56 20.08 -7.95
N PRO A 35 -8.39 19.93 -9.01
CA PRO A 35 -8.27 20.72 -10.22
C PRO A 35 -8.24 22.22 -9.94
N GLY A 36 -7.32 22.94 -10.61
CA GLY A 36 -7.07 24.37 -10.39
C GLY A 36 -6.00 24.67 -9.32
N ALA A 37 -5.53 23.65 -8.59
CA ALA A 37 -4.45 23.77 -7.61
C ALA A 37 -3.13 23.11 -8.09
N GLU A 38 -2.95 22.90 -9.40
CA GLU A 38 -1.78 22.23 -9.97
C GLU A 38 -0.47 22.93 -9.66
N ASN A 39 -0.48 24.24 -9.48
CA ASN A 39 0.67 25.07 -9.09
C ASN A 39 1.10 24.86 -7.61
N GLU A 40 0.25 24.27 -6.79
CA GLU A 40 0.55 23.94 -5.39
C GLU A 40 1.34 22.63 -5.24
N THR A 41 1.51 21.89 -6.33
CA THR A 41 2.26 20.64 -6.39
C THR A 41 3.53 20.81 -7.23
N PRO A 42 4.57 19.98 -7.07
CA PRO A 42 5.68 19.95 -8.00
C PRO A 42 5.24 19.67 -9.44
N PRO A 43 6.07 20.01 -10.46
CA PRO A 43 5.80 19.68 -11.84
C PRO A 43 5.46 18.21 -12.03
N GLU A 44 4.47 17.94 -12.88
CA GLU A 44 4.03 16.57 -13.15
C GLU A 44 5.10 15.75 -13.85
N ILE A 45 5.19 14.49 -13.47
CA ILE A 45 5.94 13.45 -14.18
C ILE A 45 5.13 12.95 -15.35
N CYS A 46 3.84 12.68 -15.12
CA CYS A 46 2.87 12.30 -16.15
C CYS A 46 1.43 12.53 -15.67
N ARG A 47 0.49 12.53 -16.62
CA ARG A 47 -0.95 12.55 -16.37
C ARG A 47 -1.67 11.60 -17.31
N ASP A 48 -2.86 11.19 -16.94
CA ASP A 48 -3.81 10.46 -17.77
C ASP A 48 -5.04 11.33 -18.04
N GLY A 49 -5.35 11.49 -19.34
CA GLY A 49 -6.50 12.28 -19.81
C GLY A 49 -6.25 13.79 -19.95
N ASP A 50 -7.16 14.44 -20.71
CA ASP A 50 -7.28 15.89 -20.84
C ASP A 50 -8.78 16.22 -21.00
N PRO A 51 -9.45 16.79 -19.97
CA PRO A 51 -8.91 17.10 -18.64
C PRO A 51 -8.37 15.85 -17.92
N TRP A 52 -7.40 16.06 -17.05
CA TRP A 52 -6.73 14.97 -16.37
C TRP A 52 -7.68 14.16 -15.44
N ARG A 53 -7.46 12.85 -15.41
CA ARG A 53 -8.12 11.92 -14.48
C ARG A 53 -7.17 11.42 -13.41
N ILE A 54 -5.89 11.24 -13.78
CA ILE A 54 -4.82 10.79 -12.88
C ILE A 54 -3.61 11.71 -13.07
N ARG A 55 -2.94 12.07 -12.00
CA ARG A 55 -1.72 12.88 -12.02
C ARG A 55 -0.62 12.20 -11.21
N VAL A 56 0.62 12.28 -11.71
CA VAL A 56 1.81 11.79 -11.01
C VAL A 56 2.82 12.92 -10.91
N PHE A 57 3.33 13.16 -9.71
CA PHE A 57 4.35 14.18 -9.47
C PHE A 57 5.25 13.78 -8.29
N PRO A 58 6.46 14.36 -8.17
CA PRO A 58 7.35 14.12 -7.02
C PRO A 58 6.68 14.55 -5.71
N ASN A 59 6.92 13.80 -4.65
CA ASN A 59 6.45 14.20 -3.33
C ASN A 59 7.19 15.47 -2.88
N ARG A 60 6.48 16.53 -2.54
CA ARG A 60 7.07 17.80 -2.07
C ARG A 60 7.80 17.66 -0.74
N TYR A 61 7.37 16.70 0.09
CA TYR A 61 7.94 16.39 1.41
C TYR A 61 8.42 14.94 1.47
N PRO A 62 9.42 14.57 0.66
CA PRO A 62 9.76 13.17 0.45
C PRO A 62 10.46 12.57 1.67
N PRO A 63 10.18 11.29 2.03
CA PRO A 63 10.97 10.59 3.05
C PRO A 63 12.34 10.13 2.53
N THR A 64 12.50 10.03 1.21
CA THR A 64 13.74 9.67 0.51
C THR A 64 13.84 10.49 -0.77
N GLU A 65 14.99 10.43 -1.46
CA GLU A 65 15.21 11.15 -2.72
C GLU A 65 14.17 10.82 -3.79
N HIS A 66 13.76 9.55 -3.86
CA HIS A 66 12.80 9.04 -4.84
C HIS A 66 11.45 8.76 -4.18
N ALA A 67 10.56 9.73 -4.22
CA ALA A 67 9.20 9.60 -3.71
C ALA A 67 8.21 10.32 -4.65
N GLU A 68 7.13 9.64 -4.99
CA GLU A 68 6.10 10.13 -5.92
C GLU A 68 4.71 10.04 -5.28
N ILE A 69 3.84 10.95 -5.68
CA ILE A 69 2.41 10.95 -5.40
C ILE A 69 1.67 10.62 -6.69
N ILE A 70 0.71 9.72 -6.58
CA ILE A 70 -0.26 9.43 -7.65
C ILE A 70 -1.62 9.88 -7.14
N VAL A 71 -2.13 10.99 -7.67
CA VAL A 71 -3.52 11.43 -7.47
C VAL A 71 -4.39 10.64 -8.43
N GLU A 72 -5.32 9.88 -7.90
CA GLU A 72 -6.03 8.82 -8.62
C GLU A 72 -7.38 9.25 -9.19
N SER A 73 -7.86 10.41 -8.83
CA SER A 73 -9.06 11.03 -9.38
C SER A 73 -8.95 12.55 -9.37
N ALA A 74 -9.63 13.21 -10.29
CA ALA A 74 -9.81 14.65 -10.28
C ALA A 74 -10.87 15.09 -9.24
N LEU A 75 -11.74 14.20 -8.80
CA LEU A 75 -12.79 14.50 -7.84
C LEU A 75 -12.27 14.34 -6.41
N HIS A 76 -12.51 15.36 -5.57
CA HIS A 76 -12.00 15.40 -4.21
C HIS A 76 -12.52 14.25 -3.31
N ASP A 77 -13.81 13.95 -3.46
CA ASP A 77 -14.53 13.00 -2.60
C ASP A 77 -14.66 11.61 -3.22
N ASP A 78 -13.90 11.30 -4.28
CA ASP A 78 -13.89 9.96 -4.87
C ASP A 78 -13.32 8.92 -3.91
N ALA A 79 -13.78 7.69 -4.11
CA ALA A 79 -13.31 6.51 -3.40
C ALA A 79 -12.84 5.46 -4.40
N PHE A 80 -11.76 4.74 -4.07
CA PHE A 80 -11.17 3.76 -4.99
C PHE A 80 -12.16 2.67 -5.40
N ASP A 81 -13.01 2.22 -4.49
CA ASP A 81 -14.06 1.22 -4.72
C ASP A 81 -15.23 1.73 -5.56
N ALA A 82 -15.37 3.05 -5.73
CA ALA A 82 -16.38 3.70 -6.55
C ALA A 82 -15.89 4.12 -7.94
N LEU A 83 -14.59 4.05 -8.23
CA LEU A 83 -14.04 4.36 -9.55
C LEU A 83 -14.63 3.44 -10.62
N ALA A 84 -14.83 3.97 -11.84
CA ALA A 84 -15.18 3.15 -12.99
C ALA A 84 -14.10 2.07 -13.22
N PRO A 85 -14.46 0.85 -13.65
CA PRO A 85 -13.52 -0.26 -13.78
C PRO A 85 -12.29 0.02 -14.66
N ASP A 86 -12.46 0.75 -15.76
CA ASP A 86 -11.36 1.16 -16.65
C ASP A 86 -10.45 2.21 -15.98
N HIS A 87 -11.02 3.09 -15.16
CA HIS A 87 -10.25 4.05 -14.39
C HIS A 87 -9.44 3.37 -13.29
N ALA A 88 -10.03 2.48 -12.50
CA ALA A 88 -9.34 1.71 -11.48
C ALA A 88 -8.22 0.84 -12.08
N GLN A 89 -8.47 0.20 -13.24
CA GLN A 89 -7.44 -0.50 -14.00
C GLN A 89 -6.28 0.43 -14.36
N ARG A 90 -6.58 1.63 -14.92
CA ARG A 90 -5.54 2.57 -15.33
C ARG A 90 -4.70 3.06 -14.15
N VAL A 91 -5.31 3.27 -12.99
CA VAL A 91 -4.59 3.59 -11.75
C VAL A 91 -3.58 2.48 -11.41
N VAL A 92 -4.00 1.22 -11.42
CA VAL A 92 -3.11 0.07 -11.14
C VAL A 92 -1.98 -0.04 -12.17
N GLU A 93 -2.28 0.18 -13.45
CA GLU A 93 -1.24 0.20 -14.50
C GLU A 93 -0.18 1.26 -14.22
N ILE A 94 -0.61 2.48 -13.85
CA ILE A 94 0.30 3.60 -13.49
C ILE A 94 1.17 3.24 -12.27
N TYR A 95 0.64 2.55 -11.25
CA TYR A 95 1.44 2.08 -10.13
C TYR A 95 2.65 1.27 -10.61
N PHE A 96 2.43 0.32 -11.53
CA PHE A 96 3.49 -0.56 -11.98
C PHE A 96 4.34 0.03 -13.11
N GLU A 97 3.83 0.98 -13.88
CA GLU A 97 4.65 1.82 -14.75
C GLU A 97 5.67 2.61 -13.93
N ARG A 98 5.23 3.27 -12.85
CA ARG A 98 6.10 4.05 -11.96
C ARG A 98 7.02 3.14 -11.13
N TYR A 99 6.50 2.00 -10.65
CA TYR A 99 7.33 0.99 -9.98
C TYR A 99 8.55 0.59 -10.82
N ARG A 100 8.36 0.33 -12.12
CA ARG A 100 9.47 -0.06 -13.03
C ARG A 100 10.52 1.05 -13.16
N VAL A 101 10.10 2.30 -13.21
CA VAL A 101 11.02 3.45 -13.27
C VAL A 101 11.83 3.55 -11.98
N LEU A 102 11.21 3.31 -10.82
CA LEU A 102 11.88 3.37 -9.53
C LEU A 102 12.61 2.07 -9.15
N ALA A 103 12.51 1.00 -9.94
CA ALA A 103 13.13 -0.30 -9.65
C ALA A 103 14.67 -0.31 -9.66
N THR A 104 15.31 0.80 -10.02
CA THR A 104 16.75 1.04 -9.81
C THR A 104 17.12 1.20 -8.34
N ASN A 105 16.15 1.51 -7.45
CA ASN A 105 16.33 1.51 -6.01
C ASN A 105 16.41 0.08 -5.46
N ALA A 106 16.96 -0.07 -4.26
CA ALA A 106 17.04 -1.38 -3.62
C ALA A 106 15.67 -1.97 -3.24
N TYR A 107 14.68 -1.10 -3.00
CA TYR A 107 13.29 -1.49 -2.75
C TYR A 107 12.35 -0.35 -3.17
N VAL A 108 11.20 -0.70 -3.71
CA VAL A 108 10.12 0.25 -4.01
C VAL A 108 8.89 -0.13 -3.20
N CYS A 109 8.43 0.81 -2.38
CA CYS A 109 7.20 0.68 -1.60
C CYS A 109 6.07 1.43 -2.30
N ILE A 110 5.01 0.72 -2.70
CA ILE A 110 3.75 1.33 -3.13
C ILE A 110 2.77 1.18 -1.98
N PHE A 111 2.13 2.27 -1.57
CA PHE A 111 1.17 2.23 -0.49
C PHE A 111 0.11 3.32 -0.60
N LYS A 112 -1.02 3.05 0.03
CA LYS A 112 -2.13 3.99 0.21
C LYS A 112 -2.44 4.15 1.70
N ASN A 113 -2.68 5.39 2.09
CA ASN A 113 -3.31 5.74 3.36
C ASN A 113 -4.65 6.40 3.04
N ASP A 114 -5.74 5.80 3.42
CA ASP A 114 -7.08 6.33 3.22
C ASP A 114 -7.72 6.60 4.60
N GLY A 115 -8.10 7.85 4.83
CA GLY A 115 -8.65 8.31 6.10
C GLY A 115 -7.62 8.68 7.16
N ARG A 116 -8.05 9.51 8.12
CA ARG A 116 -7.20 10.09 9.17
C ARG A 116 -6.55 9.03 10.06
N MET A 117 -7.31 8.00 10.45
CA MET A 117 -6.82 6.89 11.27
C MET A 117 -5.76 6.02 10.56
N ALA A 118 -5.69 6.10 9.24
CA ALA A 118 -4.66 5.46 8.43
C ALA A 118 -3.41 6.33 8.24
N GLY A 119 -3.37 7.55 8.79
CA GLY A 119 -2.23 8.47 8.66
C GLY A 119 -2.27 9.32 7.40
N ALA A 120 -3.41 9.41 6.70
CA ALA A 120 -3.58 10.36 5.63
C ALA A 120 -3.65 11.79 6.18
N SER A 121 -2.96 12.74 5.55
CA SER A 121 -3.08 14.18 5.80
C SER A 121 -3.99 14.88 4.78
N ILE A 122 -4.24 14.23 3.66
CA ILE A 122 -5.07 14.72 2.55
C ILE A 122 -6.11 13.64 2.24
N PRO A 123 -7.42 13.96 2.31
CA PRO A 123 -8.49 12.97 2.04
C PRO A 123 -8.62 12.66 0.54
N HIS A 124 -8.21 13.58 -0.35
CA HIS A 124 -8.27 13.38 -1.79
C HIS A 124 -7.59 12.07 -2.19
N LEU A 125 -8.25 11.28 -3.02
CA LEU A 125 -7.84 9.92 -3.36
C LEU A 125 -6.44 9.90 -4.00
N HIS A 126 -5.48 9.29 -3.32
CA HIS A 126 -4.09 9.19 -3.78
C HIS A 126 -3.36 7.99 -3.21
N SER A 127 -2.30 7.60 -3.90
CA SER A 127 -1.29 6.63 -3.42
C SER A 127 0.11 7.21 -3.52
N GLN A 128 1.07 6.53 -2.92
CA GLN A 128 2.46 6.97 -2.86
C GLN A 128 3.39 5.84 -3.28
N LEU A 129 4.46 6.20 -4.00
CA LEU A 129 5.59 5.34 -4.27
C LEU A 129 6.83 5.94 -3.62
N VAL A 130 7.59 5.09 -2.94
CA VAL A 130 8.86 5.49 -2.31
C VAL A 130 9.95 4.49 -2.68
N GLY A 131 10.97 4.96 -3.38
CA GLY A 131 12.20 4.21 -3.64
C GLY A 131 13.15 4.31 -2.44
N LEU A 132 13.55 3.17 -1.89
CA LEU A 132 14.48 3.10 -0.77
C LEU A 132 15.86 2.64 -1.25
N PRO A 133 16.98 3.24 -0.76
CA PRO A 133 18.33 2.80 -1.09
C PRO A 133 18.73 1.49 -0.38
N PHE A 134 17.82 0.89 0.38
CA PHE A 134 18.01 -0.38 1.09
C PHE A 134 16.74 -1.22 1.06
N VAL A 135 16.88 -2.53 1.23
CA VAL A 135 15.74 -3.42 1.45
C VAL A 135 15.33 -3.33 2.93
N PRO A 136 14.04 -3.04 3.24
CA PRO A 136 13.57 -2.93 4.62
C PRO A 136 13.78 -4.23 5.42
N PRO A 137 14.07 -4.15 6.74
CA PRO A 137 14.31 -5.35 7.57
C PRO A 137 13.16 -6.37 7.53
N ARG A 138 11.91 -5.89 7.51
CA ARG A 138 10.73 -6.74 7.35
C ARG A 138 10.80 -7.56 6.06
N ILE A 139 11.13 -6.91 4.94
CA ILE A 139 11.19 -7.56 3.61
C ILE A 139 12.36 -8.55 3.55
N VAL A 140 13.48 -8.25 4.21
CA VAL A 140 14.59 -9.19 4.35
C VAL A 140 14.13 -10.43 5.11
N ALA A 141 13.51 -10.27 6.27
CA ALA A 141 13.06 -11.38 7.11
C ALA A 141 12.00 -12.26 6.41
N GLU A 142 11.05 -11.65 5.72
CA GLU A 142 10.04 -12.37 4.93
C GLU A 142 10.67 -13.10 3.73
N GLY A 143 11.59 -12.46 3.00
CA GLY A 143 12.34 -13.10 1.91
C GLY A 143 13.16 -14.30 2.39
N GLU A 144 13.83 -14.19 3.53
CA GLU A 144 14.52 -15.32 4.15
C GLU A 144 13.57 -16.46 4.56
N ALA A 145 12.34 -16.13 5.00
CA ALA A 145 11.34 -17.15 5.31
C ALA A 145 10.92 -17.91 4.04
N PHE A 146 10.71 -17.23 2.91
CA PHE A 146 10.48 -17.88 1.61
C PHE A 146 11.66 -18.74 1.19
N ALA A 147 12.90 -18.27 1.36
CA ALA A 147 14.09 -19.00 0.99
C ALA A 147 14.26 -20.31 1.81
N ARG A 148 13.89 -20.29 3.08
CA ARG A 148 13.96 -21.47 3.97
C ARG A 148 12.80 -22.45 3.81
N ALA A 149 11.66 -22.01 3.29
CA ALA A 149 10.47 -22.85 3.15
C ALA A 149 10.68 -23.96 2.10
N ALA A 150 10.23 -25.17 2.37
CA ALA A 150 10.25 -26.28 1.43
C ALA A 150 9.32 -26.04 0.23
N SER A 151 8.19 -25.34 0.47
CA SER A 151 7.24 -24.88 -0.53
C SER A 151 6.86 -23.43 -0.24
N CYS A 152 6.37 -22.72 -1.25
CA CYS A 152 5.94 -21.33 -1.07
C CYS A 152 4.76 -21.25 -0.08
N PRO A 153 4.90 -20.48 1.02
CA PRO A 153 3.84 -20.37 2.03
C PRO A 153 2.55 -19.75 1.48
N LEU A 154 2.64 -18.91 0.45
CA LEU A 154 1.48 -18.26 -0.16
C LEU A 154 0.80 -19.10 -1.24
N CYS A 155 1.49 -20.12 -1.78
CA CYS A 155 0.90 -21.07 -2.72
C CYS A 155 0.09 -22.18 -2.00
N ASP A 156 0.36 -22.46 -0.73
CA ASP A 156 -0.41 -23.45 0.02
C ASP A 156 -1.75 -22.83 0.48
N VAL A 157 -2.76 -23.03 -0.32
CA VAL A 157 -4.13 -22.52 -0.08
C VAL A 157 -4.75 -23.00 1.23
N ARG A 158 -4.24 -24.10 1.82
CA ARG A 158 -4.75 -24.62 3.10
C ARG A 158 -4.25 -23.80 4.29
N MET A 159 -3.21 -23.00 4.08
CA MET A 159 -2.61 -22.18 5.12
C MET A 159 -3.42 -20.92 5.45
N HIS A 160 -4.34 -20.50 4.55
CA HIS A 160 -5.07 -19.25 4.73
C HIS A 160 -6.53 -19.39 4.27
N PRO A 161 -7.52 -19.03 5.11
CA PRO A 161 -8.91 -18.98 4.69
C PRO A 161 -9.12 -18.11 3.45
N LEU A 162 -9.81 -18.68 2.45
CA LEU A 162 -10.08 -18.05 1.17
C LEU A 162 -11.33 -17.17 1.29
N ILE A 163 -11.23 -15.91 0.87
CA ILE A 163 -12.35 -14.98 0.73
C ILE A 163 -12.90 -15.09 -0.70
N ARG A 164 -12.03 -14.95 -1.69
CA ARG A 164 -12.39 -15.07 -3.11
C ARG A 164 -11.20 -15.59 -3.92
N GLU A 165 -11.49 -16.37 -4.96
CA GLU A 165 -10.52 -16.77 -5.97
C GLU A 165 -10.97 -16.28 -7.35
N THR A 166 -10.03 -15.82 -8.15
CA THR A 166 -10.20 -15.41 -9.53
C THR A 166 -9.28 -16.23 -10.43
N GLU A 167 -9.18 -15.93 -11.71
CA GLU A 167 -8.28 -16.67 -12.61
C GLU A 167 -6.82 -16.55 -12.19
N HIS A 168 -6.36 -15.34 -11.83
CA HIS A 168 -4.95 -15.07 -11.56
C HIS A 168 -4.63 -14.81 -10.09
N TYR A 169 -5.60 -14.49 -9.26
CA TYR A 169 -5.37 -14.07 -7.87
C TYR A 169 -6.22 -14.83 -6.86
N ARG A 170 -5.76 -14.80 -5.59
CA ARG A 170 -6.52 -15.19 -4.41
C ARG A 170 -6.61 -14.00 -3.45
N TRP A 171 -7.79 -13.77 -2.94
CA TRP A 171 -8.03 -12.86 -1.83
C TRP A 171 -8.28 -13.70 -0.59
N ILE A 172 -7.42 -13.53 0.43
CA ILE A 172 -7.34 -14.40 1.60
C ILE A 172 -7.34 -13.61 2.91
N ALA A 173 -7.75 -14.27 3.99
CA ALA A 173 -7.57 -13.83 5.36
C ALA A 173 -6.34 -14.54 5.96
N PRO A 174 -5.18 -13.85 6.12
CA PRO A 174 -3.95 -14.53 6.50
C PRO A 174 -3.94 -15.00 7.95
N HIS A 175 -3.51 -16.25 8.20
CA HIS A 175 -3.13 -16.68 9.54
C HIS A 175 -1.93 -15.87 10.03
N GLY A 176 -1.94 -15.49 11.32
CA GLY A 176 -0.88 -14.63 11.89
C GLY A 176 -0.95 -13.17 11.45
N ALA A 177 -2.09 -12.72 10.95
CA ALA A 177 -2.34 -11.31 10.66
C ALA A 177 -2.07 -10.44 11.90
N ARG A 178 -1.34 -9.33 11.71
CA ARG A 178 -1.01 -8.40 12.80
C ARG A 178 -2.20 -7.55 13.24
N PHE A 179 -3.10 -7.26 12.32
CA PHE A 179 -4.24 -6.37 12.54
C PHE A 179 -5.55 -7.12 12.35
N ALA A 180 -6.56 -6.73 13.10
CA ALA A 180 -7.90 -7.26 12.94
C ALA A 180 -8.43 -6.97 11.53
N TYR A 181 -9.07 -7.96 10.92
CA TYR A 181 -9.62 -7.90 9.56
C TYR A 181 -8.59 -7.65 8.45
N GLN A 182 -7.30 -7.87 8.72
CA GLN A 182 -6.26 -7.80 7.70
C GLN A 182 -6.50 -8.85 6.61
N GLN A 183 -6.28 -8.46 5.36
CA GLN A 183 -6.51 -9.29 4.19
C GLN A 183 -5.31 -9.21 3.26
N TRP A 184 -5.11 -10.24 2.44
CA TRP A 184 -4.10 -10.23 1.39
C TRP A 184 -4.71 -10.57 0.03
N ILE A 185 -4.24 -9.90 -1.03
CA ILE A 185 -4.41 -10.32 -2.42
C ILE A 185 -3.09 -10.89 -2.89
N VAL A 186 -3.09 -12.13 -3.33
CA VAL A 186 -1.88 -12.91 -3.67
C VAL A 186 -2.03 -13.43 -5.10
N PRO A 187 -1.03 -13.29 -5.98
CA PRO A 187 -1.06 -13.93 -7.30
C PRO A 187 -0.97 -15.45 -7.16
N LYS A 188 -1.54 -16.20 -8.09
CA LYS A 188 -1.43 -17.66 -8.16
C LYS A 188 -0.08 -18.10 -8.72
N ALA A 189 0.52 -17.26 -9.56
CA ALA A 189 1.82 -17.49 -10.15
C ALA A 189 2.92 -16.75 -9.37
N HIS A 190 4.14 -17.27 -9.39
CA HIS A 190 5.32 -16.55 -8.94
C HIS A 190 5.69 -15.53 -10.00
N GLU A 191 5.38 -14.28 -9.76
CA GLU A 191 5.63 -13.18 -10.69
C GLU A 191 6.13 -11.95 -9.91
N HIS A 192 6.87 -11.06 -10.58
CA HIS A 192 7.41 -9.85 -9.94
C HIS A 192 6.48 -8.64 -10.05
N GLN A 193 5.51 -8.70 -10.95
CA GLN A 193 4.51 -7.66 -11.18
C GLN A 193 3.20 -8.30 -11.62
N PRO A 194 2.05 -7.65 -11.40
CA PRO A 194 0.76 -8.16 -11.84
C PRO A 194 0.72 -8.37 -13.35
N ALA A 195 0.42 -9.61 -13.77
CA ALA A 195 0.17 -9.95 -15.16
C ALA A 195 -1.18 -9.39 -15.65
N GLU A 196 -2.18 -9.34 -14.74
CA GLU A 196 -3.56 -8.91 -15.05
C GLU A 196 -4.01 -7.71 -14.19
N PRO A 197 -3.61 -6.47 -14.57
CA PRO A 197 -3.91 -5.26 -13.81
C PRO A 197 -5.42 -5.01 -13.61
N ARG A 198 -6.26 -5.37 -14.60
CA ARG A 198 -7.71 -5.21 -14.53
C ARG A 198 -8.33 -6.07 -13.44
N GLU A 199 -7.90 -7.31 -13.36
CA GLU A 199 -8.38 -8.26 -12.37
C GLU A 199 -7.93 -7.86 -10.96
N LEU A 200 -6.67 -7.43 -10.81
CA LEU A 200 -6.14 -6.88 -9.56
C LEU A 200 -6.92 -5.64 -9.13
N ALA A 201 -7.20 -4.71 -10.04
CA ALA A 201 -7.99 -3.51 -9.75
C ALA A 201 -9.39 -3.85 -9.23
N SER A 202 -10.07 -4.81 -9.87
CA SER A 202 -11.39 -5.29 -9.44
C SER A 202 -11.37 -5.93 -8.04
N LEU A 203 -10.31 -6.70 -7.73
CA LEU A 203 -10.15 -7.26 -6.39
C LEU A 203 -9.83 -6.20 -5.35
N LEU A 204 -8.99 -5.21 -5.68
CA LEU A 204 -8.72 -4.07 -4.80
C LEU A 204 -10.00 -3.27 -4.52
N GLN A 205 -10.84 -3.00 -5.53
CA GLN A 205 -12.13 -2.34 -5.34
C GLN A 205 -13.04 -3.15 -4.40
N SER A 206 -13.15 -4.46 -4.63
CA SER A 206 -13.94 -5.36 -3.78
C SER A 206 -13.44 -5.39 -2.34
N SER A 207 -12.10 -5.43 -2.16
CA SER A 207 -11.47 -5.44 -0.84
C SER A 207 -11.66 -4.11 -0.09
N VAL A 208 -11.54 -2.97 -0.81
CA VAL A 208 -11.79 -1.64 -0.22
C VAL A 208 -13.25 -1.51 0.21
N ALA A 209 -14.20 -1.92 -0.64
CA ALA A 209 -15.62 -1.94 -0.29
C ALA A 209 -15.91 -2.83 0.94
N ALA A 210 -15.23 -3.96 1.06
CA ALA A 210 -15.30 -4.84 2.22
C ALA A 210 -14.73 -4.18 3.48
N MET A 211 -13.53 -3.60 3.39
CA MET A 211 -12.90 -2.90 4.51
C MET A 211 -13.73 -1.72 5.01
N ARG A 212 -14.38 -0.97 4.11
CA ARG A 212 -15.25 0.17 4.46
C ARG A 212 -16.46 -0.21 5.30
N LYS A 213 -16.92 -1.47 5.25
CA LYS A 213 -17.95 -1.99 6.17
C LYS A 213 -17.45 -2.13 7.61
N ILE A 214 -16.13 -2.22 7.79
CA ILE A 214 -15.47 -2.41 9.08
C ILE A 214 -14.92 -1.08 9.61
N SER A 215 -14.27 -0.29 8.77
CA SER A 215 -13.65 0.99 9.12
C SER A 215 -13.68 1.95 7.95
N SER A 216 -13.90 3.23 8.22
CA SER A 216 -13.78 4.31 7.23
C SER A 216 -12.33 4.62 6.84
N ALA A 217 -11.35 4.03 7.53
CA ALA A 217 -9.93 4.26 7.26
C ALA A 217 -9.20 2.93 7.07
N PHE A 218 -8.31 2.88 6.08
CA PHE A 218 -7.51 1.70 5.80
C PHE A 218 -6.14 2.06 5.21
N ASN A 219 -5.22 1.12 5.33
CA ASN A 219 -3.97 1.13 4.58
C ASN A 219 -3.96 -0.05 3.62
N TRP A 220 -3.32 0.10 2.47
CA TRP A 220 -2.83 -1.02 1.72
C TRP A 220 -1.38 -0.79 1.29
N THR A 221 -0.64 -1.87 1.13
CA THR A 221 0.78 -1.85 0.74
C THR A 221 1.08 -3.02 -0.19
N PHE A 222 1.76 -2.73 -1.28
CA PHE A 222 2.33 -3.76 -2.15
C PHE A 222 3.63 -4.26 -1.56
N ILE A 223 3.69 -5.54 -1.22
CA ILE A 223 4.85 -6.22 -0.65
C ILE A 223 5.50 -7.06 -1.74
N ASN A 224 6.79 -6.84 -1.98
CA ASN A 224 7.57 -7.55 -2.99
C ASN A 224 8.94 -7.94 -2.44
N PHE A 225 9.61 -8.88 -3.11
CA PHE A 225 10.87 -9.47 -2.67
C PHE A 225 11.92 -9.39 -3.78
N PRO A 226 12.58 -8.24 -3.98
CA PRO A 226 13.45 -8.01 -5.13
C PRO A 226 14.71 -8.89 -5.17
N ARG A 227 15.08 -9.53 -4.04
CA ARG A 227 16.26 -10.39 -3.89
C ARG A 227 15.94 -11.88 -3.75
N GLU A 228 14.68 -12.25 -3.67
CA GLU A 228 14.24 -13.64 -3.50
C GLU A 228 13.46 -14.10 -4.74
N PRO A 229 14.09 -14.87 -5.64
CA PRO A 229 13.45 -15.29 -6.89
C PRO A 229 12.26 -16.25 -6.69
N ARG A 230 12.16 -16.89 -5.50
CA ARG A 230 10.99 -17.69 -5.11
C ARG A 230 9.97 -16.87 -4.31
N GLY A 231 10.27 -15.60 -4.07
CA GLY A 231 9.38 -14.69 -3.37
C GLY A 231 8.10 -14.45 -4.17
N HIS A 232 7.02 -14.32 -3.44
CA HIS A 232 5.70 -14.11 -3.98
C HIS A 232 5.22 -12.74 -3.53
N TRP A 233 4.98 -11.80 -4.45
CA TRP A 233 4.42 -10.53 -4.04
C TRP A 233 2.98 -10.68 -3.54
N TYR A 234 2.53 -9.76 -2.72
CA TYR A 234 1.13 -9.67 -2.30
C TYR A 234 0.76 -8.23 -1.97
N VAL A 235 -0.53 -7.92 -2.01
CA VAL A 235 -1.05 -6.67 -1.46
C VAL A 235 -1.58 -6.94 -0.07
N GLU A 236 -1.03 -6.24 0.92
CA GLU A 236 -1.50 -6.26 2.30
C GLU A 236 -2.53 -5.14 2.49
N LEU A 237 -3.74 -5.49 2.96
CA LEU A 237 -4.86 -4.57 3.17
C LEU A 237 -5.25 -4.59 4.65
N ILE A 238 -5.31 -3.42 5.28
CA ILE A 238 -5.45 -3.27 6.72
C ILE A 238 -6.53 -2.22 7.02
N PRO A 239 -7.76 -2.60 7.38
CA PRO A 239 -8.73 -1.66 7.93
C PRO A 239 -8.24 -1.17 9.31
N ARG A 240 -8.33 0.13 9.55
CA ARG A 240 -7.80 0.76 10.77
C ARG A 240 -8.86 0.82 11.84
N THR A 241 -9.02 -0.29 12.57
CA THR A 241 -10.00 -0.42 13.66
C THR A 241 -9.46 0.01 15.02
N VAL A 242 -8.14 -0.04 15.19
CA VAL A 242 -7.45 0.30 16.45
C VAL A 242 -6.14 1.05 16.17
N VAL A 243 -5.69 1.79 17.15
CA VAL A 243 -4.35 2.41 17.18
C VAL A 243 -3.39 1.42 17.81
N ILE A 244 -2.18 1.31 17.27
CA ILE A 244 -1.08 0.53 17.88
C ILE A 244 -0.79 1.13 19.26
N ALA A 245 -0.81 0.30 20.30
CA ALA A 245 -0.68 0.72 21.68
C ALA A 245 0.67 0.29 22.29
N GLY A 246 0.84 0.58 23.59
CA GLY A 246 2.11 0.39 24.28
C GLY A 246 2.62 -1.06 24.30
N PHE A 247 1.72 -2.04 24.30
CA PHE A 247 2.13 -3.46 24.27
C PHE A 247 2.82 -3.82 22.94
N GLU A 248 2.18 -3.50 21.82
CA GLU A 248 2.72 -3.78 20.48
C GLU A 248 4.01 -3.00 20.23
N ILE A 249 4.06 -1.72 20.64
CA ILE A 249 5.23 -0.87 20.50
C ILE A 249 6.40 -1.41 21.34
N GLY A 250 6.14 -1.80 22.59
CA GLY A 250 7.18 -2.23 23.52
C GLY A 250 7.69 -3.65 23.29
N THR A 251 6.88 -4.52 22.69
CA THR A 251 7.20 -5.95 22.55
C THR A 251 7.41 -6.39 21.10
N GLY A 252 6.94 -5.62 20.11
CA GLY A 252 6.86 -6.06 18.72
C GLY A 252 5.86 -7.20 18.48
N THR A 253 5.03 -7.54 19.49
CA THR A 253 4.01 -8.60 19.42
C THR A 253 2.64 -7.98 19.26
N PHE A 254 1.84 -8.47 18.32
CA PHE A 254 0.53 -7.91 17.99
C PHE A 254 -0.60 -8.75 18.57
N VAL A 255 -1.64 -8.10 19.09
CA VAL A 255 -2.88 -8.73 19.55
C VAL A 255 -3.94 -8.53 18.47
N ASN A 256 -4.33 -9.62 17.80
CA ASN A 256 -5.39 -9.61 16.79
C ASN A 256 -6.69 -10.15 17.39
N THR A 257 -7.76 -9.38 17.27
CA THR A 257 -9.09 -9.70 17.83
C THR A 257 -10.03 -10.37 16.82
N ALA A 258 -9.62 -10.56 15.57
CA ALA A 258 -10.43 -11.15 14.51
C ALA A 258 -9.76 -12.43 13.96
N ALA A 259 -10.44 -13.57 14.15
CA ALA A 259 -9.95 -14.84 13.61
C ALA A 259 -10.06 -14.86 12.07
N PRO A 260 -9.09 -15.45 11.34
CA PRO A 260 -9.08 -15.49 9.88
C PRO A 260 -10.35 -16.15 9.29
N ASP A 261 -10.85 -17.24 9.87
CA ASP A 261 -12.07 -17.90 9.40
C ASP A 261 -13.30 -17.00 9.53
N THR A 262 -13.38 -16.18 10.59
CA THR A 262 -14.44 -15.19 10.75
C THR A 262 -14.36 -14.13 9.66
N ILE A 263 -13.15 -13.69 9.30
CA ILE A 263 -12.93 -12.69 8.24
C ILE A 263 -13.37 -13.25 6.89
N ALA A 264 -12.99 -14.49 6.57
CA ALA A 264 -13.38 -15.14 5.31
C ALA A 264 -14.90 -15.34 5.20
N GLY A 265 -15.59 -15.55 6.31
CA GLY A 265 -17.05 -15.67 6.34
C GLY A 265 -17.83 -14.36 6.25
N LEU A 266 -17.15 -13.19 6.39
CA LEU A 266 -17.77 -11.85 6.34
C LEU A 266 -17.87 -11.29 4.92
N PHE A 267 -17.04 -11.74 3.99
CA PHE A 267 -16.83 -11.18 2.66
C PHE A 267 -16.98 -12.20 1.55
#